data_e329ccf998dd425cf6f382c5b3522321
#
_entry.id   e329ccf998dd425cf6f382c5b3522321
#
_cell.length_a   1.000
_cell.length_b   1.000
_cell.length_c   1.000
_cell.angle_alpha   90.00
_cell.angle_beta   90.00
_cell.angle_gamma   90.00
#
_symmetry.space_group_name_H-M   'P 1'
#
loop_
_entity.id
_entity.type
_entity.pdbx_description
1 polymer ?
#
loop_
_entity_poly.entity_id
_entity_poly.type
_entity_poly.pdbx_seq_one_letter_code
_entity_poly.pdbx_strand_id
1 'polypeptide(L)'
;MLDIKVIKAPAPGTMAILRQRSGRRWSEGYLPAAVGLVQGKLIDMVVASDIAEKTAGVEVTDIRGSCPQNMILLAIAGDTAEVMECLERIKEGGDGANAHL
;
A
#
# COMPACT_ATOMS: atom_id res chain seq x y z
N MET A 1 9.33 -3.36 12.04
CA MET A 1 9.95 -3.21 10.72
C MET A 1 8.93 -3.50 9.63
N LEU A 2 8.91 -2.70 8.58
CA LEU A 2 7.97 -2.85 7.48
C LEU A 2 8.56 -3.65 6.34
N ASP A 3 7.74 -4.48 5.72
CA ASP A 3 8.08 -5.14 4.47
C ASP A 3 7.50 -4.31 3.34
N ILE A 4 8.34 -3.91 2.41
CA ILE A 4 7.94 -3.05 1.30
C ILE A 4 8.36 -3.69 -0.02
N LYS A 5 7.41 -3.81 -0.94
CA LYS A 5 7.65 -4.30 -2.28
C LYS A 5 6.98 -3.37 -3.27
N VAL A 6 7.49 -3.31 -4.49
CA VAL A 6 6.85 -2.53 -5.54
C VAL A 6 6.73 -3.38 -6.79
N ILE A 7 5.59 -3.26 -7.46
CA ILE A 7 5.35 -3.90 -8.74
C ILE A 7 5.17 -2.79 -9.75
N LYS A 8 6.05 -2.73 -10.74
CA LYS A 8 5.93 -1.78 -11.84
C LYS A 8 5.19 -2.44 -13.00
N ALA A 9 4.27 -1.72 -13.61
CA ALA A 9 3.45 -2.22 -14.70
C ALA A 9 2.81 -3.57 -14.33
N PRO A 10 1.98 -3.61 -13.27
CA PRO A 10 1.41 -4.89 -12.82
C PRO A 10 0.56 -5.54 -13.90
N ALA A 11 0.65 -6.87 -13.97
CA ALA A 11 -0.12 -7.65 -14.93
C ALA A 11 -1.61 -7.61 -14.59
N PRO A 12 -2.50 -7.73 -15.59
CA PRO A 12 -3.94 -7.70 -15.32
C PRO A 12 -4.40 -8.77 -14.32
N GLY A 13 -3.81 -9.97 -14.39
CA GLY A 13 -4.17 -11.03 -13.44
C GLY A 13 -3.77 -10.69 -12.01
N THR A 14 -2.63 -10.02 -11.85
CA THR A 14 -2.17 -9.56 -10.53
C THR A 14 -3.16 -8.53 -9.98
N MET A 15 -3.59 -7.58 -10.82
CA MET A 15 -4.54 -6.57 -10.39
C MET A 15 -5.90 -7.17 -10.06
N ALA A 16 -6.29 -8.23 -10.75
CA ALA A 16 -7.54 -8.92 -10.44
C ALA A 16 -7.49 -9.55 -9.04
N ILE A 17 -6.35 -10.13 -8.67
CA ILE A 17 -6.15 -10.69 -7.34
C ILE A 17 -6.24 -9.59 -6.28
N LEU A 18 -5.56 -8.48 -6.50
CA LEU A 18 -5.57 -7.37 -5.54
C LEU A 18 -6.97 -6.78 -5.43
N ARG A 19 -7.66 -6.61 -6.54
CA ARG A 19 -9.02 -6.08 -6.53
C ARG A 19 -9.96 -6.95 -5.70
N GLN A 20 -9.86 -8.24 -5.87
CA GLN A 20 -10.72 -9.16 -5.13
C GLN A 20 -10.46 -9.09 -3.63
N ARG A 21 -9.19 -9.02 -3.24
CA ARG A 21 -8.80 -8.98 -1.83
C ARG A 21 -8.93 -7.60 -1.20
N SER A 22 -9.21 -6.58 -2.00
CA SER A 22 -9.44 -5.23 -1.49
C SER A 22 -10.91 -4.92 -1.24
N GLY A 23 -11.78 -5.93 -1.36
CA GLY A 23 -13.21 -5.69 -1.26
C GLY A 23 -13.77 -5.02 -2.50
N ARG A 24 -13.07 -5.15 -3.61
CA ARG A 24 -13.48 -4.60 -4.91
C ARG A 24 -13.57 -3.09 -4.92
N ARG A 25 -12.71 -2.43 -4.16
CA ARG A 25 -12.70 -0.97 -4.12
C ARG A 25 -12.20 -0.34 -5.40
N TRP A 26 -11.37 -1.06 -6.14
CA TRP A 26 -10.86 -0.58 -7.44
C TRP A 26 -11.77 -1.07 -8.55
N SER A 27 -11.84 -0.29 -9.62
CA SER A 27 -12.63 -0.66 -10.77
C SER A 27 -12.06 -1.91 -11.45
N GLU A 28 -12.94 -2.70 -12.02
CA GLU A 28 -12.52 -3.85 -12.81
C GLU A 28 -11.69 -3.35 -14.00
N GLY A 29 -10.56 -3.99 -14.24
CA GLY A 29 -9.68 -3.59 -15.33
C GLY A 29 -8.74 -2.44 -14.99
N TYR A 30 -8.78 -1.94 -13.76
CA TYR A 30 -7.86 -0.88 -13.35
C TYR A 30 -6.41 -1.36 -13.45
N LEU A 31 -5.59 -0.62 -14.18
CA LEU A 31 -4.17 -0.94 -14.37
C LEU A 31 -3.33 0.28 -14.07
N PRO A 32 -2.92 0.46 -12.82
CA PRO A 32 -2.04 1.58 -12.47
C PRO A 32 -0.62 1.33 -13.01
N ALA A 33 0.16 2.41 -13.10
CA ALA A 33 1.55 2.28 -13.55
C ALA A 33 2.39 1.51 -12.55
N ALA A 34 2.06 1.58 -11.26
CA ALA A 34 2.78 0.85 -10.22
C ALA A 34 1.89 0.60 -9.02
N VAL A 35 2.23 -0.44 -8.27
CA VAL A 35 1.58 -0.74 -6.99
C VAL A 35 2.68 -0.96 -5.96
N GLY A 36 2.61 -0.22 -4.87
CA GLY A 36 3.45 -0.46 -3.70
C GLY A 36 2.70 -1.34 -2.73
N LEU A 37 3.39 -2.32 -2.17
CA LEU A 37 2.84 -3.21 -1.16
C LEU A 37 3.62 -3.00 0.12
N VAL A 38 2.90 -2.70 1.20
CA VAL A 38 3.52 -2.44 2.51
C VAL A 38 2.83 -3.30 3.54
N GLN A 39 3.61 -4.05 4.28
CA GLN A 39 3.07 -4.95 5.31
C GLN A 39 3.83 -4.77 6.61
N GLY A 40 3.10 -4.79 7.71
CA GLY A 40 3.70 -4.66 9.03
C GLY A 40 2.67 -4.81 10.12
N LYS A 41 3.10 -4.53 11.35
CA LYS A 41 2.22 -4.59 12.51
C LYS A 41 1.15 -3.52 12.41
N LEU A 42 0.00 -3.82 13.01
CA LEU A 42 -1.16 -2.92 12.94
C LEU A 42 -0.80 -1.48 13.28
N ILE A 43 -0.05 -1.26 14.36
CA ILE A 43 0.28 0.10 14.79
C ILE A 43 1.08 0.84 13.70
N ASP A 44 2.05 0.17 13.10
CA ASP A 44 2.87 0.78 12.05
C ASP A 44 2.06 1.02 10.79
N MET A 45 1.11 0.14 10.50
CA MET A 45 0.32 0.24 9.28
C MET A 45 -0.74 1.34 9.37
N VAL A 46 -1.25 1.63 10.57
CA VAL A 46 -2.15 2.77 10.73
C VAL A 46 -1.39 4.07 10.39
N VAL A 47 -0.16 4.19 10.89
CA VAL A 47 0.69 5.34 10.56
C VAL A 47 0.98 5.39 9.05
N ALA A 48 1.32 4.23 8.48
CA ALA A 48 1.60 4.16 7.04
C ALA A 48 0.39 4.59 6.20
N SER A 49 -0.81 4.18 6.62
CA SER A 49 -2.02 4.56 5.88
C SER A 49 -2.25 6.07 5.93
N ASP A 50 -1.96 6.69 7.06
CA ASP A 50 -2.10 8.14 7.18
C ASP A 50 -1.10 8.86 6.26
N ILE A 51 0.13 8.40 6.24
CA ILE A 51 1.15 8.96 5.35
C ILE A 51 0.70 8.84 3.89
N ALA A 52 0.20 7.66 3.52
CA ALA A 52 -0.22 7.41 2.15
C ALA A 52 -1.41 8.27 1.76
N GLU A 53 -2.38 8.41 2.65
CA GLU A 53 -3.55 9.25 2.39
C GLU A 53 -3.18 10.71 2.18
N LYS A 54 -2.10 11.16 2.79
CA LYS A 54 -1.62 12.53 2.67
C LYS A 54 -0.67 12.72 1.50
N THR A 55 -0.35 11.66 0.77
CA THR A 55 0.51 11.73 -0.41
C THR A 55 -0.38 11.88 -1.64
N ALA A 56 -0.13 12.92 -2.42
CA ALA A 56 -0.93 13.19 -3.61
C ALA A 56 -0.70 12.13 -4.68
N GLY A 57 -1.74 11.83 -5.45
CA GLY A 57 -1.61 11.01 -6.65
C GLY A 57 -1.63 9.51 -6.43
N VAL A 58 -1.87 9.05 -5.21
CA VAL A 58 -1.94 7.61 -4.96
C VAL A 58 -3.30 7.24 -4.36
N GLU A 59 -3.69 5.99 -4.60
CA GLU A 59 -4.88 5.40 -3.98
C GLU A 59 -4.41 4.29 -3.06
N VAL A 60 -5.01 4.24 -1.86
CA VAL A 60 -4.59 3.33 -0.81
C VAL A 60 -5.75 2.41 -0.44
N THR A 61 -5.47 1.14 -0.30
CA THR A 61 -6.49 0.21 0.17
C THR A 61 -5.82 -0.92 0.97
N ASP A 62 -6.53 -1.47 1.93
CA ASP A 62 -6.03 -2.63 2.64
C ASP A 62 -6.38 -3.89 1.85
N ILE A 63 -5.47 -4.83 1.86
CA ILE A 63 -5.60 -6.09 1.16
C ILE A 63 -5.87 -7.17 2.20
N ARG A 64 -6.96 -7.87 2.03
CA ARG A 64 -7.38 -8.90 2.98
C ARG A 64 -6.70 -10.23 2.66
N GLY A 65 -6.36 -10.93 3.72
CA GLY A 65 -5.75 -12.24 3.59
C GLY A 65 -5.87 -13.01 4.88
N SER A 66 -5.39 -14.24 4.87
CA SER A 66 -5.39 -15.11 6.06
C SER A 66 -4.14 -14.85 6.89
N CYS A 67 -3.87 -13.60 7.15
CA CYS A 67 -2.65 -13.21 7.83
C CYS A 67 -2.76 -13.43 9.34
N PRO A 68 -1.62 -13.60 10.01
CA PRO A 68 -1.62 -13.58 11.47
C PRO A 68 -2.24 -12.30 11.99
N GLN A 69 -2.72 -12.38 13.20
CA GLN A 69 -3.31 -11.22 13.85
C GLN A 69 -2.30 -10.08 13.97
N ASN A 70 -2.81 -8.86 13.89
CA ASN A 70 -2.01 -7.63 14.03
C ASN A 70 -1.11 -7.32 12.85
N MET A 71 -1.29 -8.02 11.72
CA MET A 71 -0.56 -7.72 10.49
C MET A 71 -1.54 -7.20 9.44
N ILE A 72 -1.15 -6.15 8.75
CA ILE A 72 -1.96 -5.54 7.69
C ILE A 72 -1.08 -5.38 6.46
N LEU A 73 -1.69 -5.61 5.30
CA LEU A 73 -1.07 -5.35 4.01
C LEU A 73 -1.83 -4.21 3.34
N LEU A 74 -1.11 -3.15 2.97
CA LEU A 74 -1.67 -2.05 2.20
C LEU A 74 -1.17 -2.11 0.77
N ALA A 75 -2.05 -1.80 -0.17
CA ALA A 75 -1.66 -1.60 -1.56
C ALA A 75 -1.83 -0.13 -1.91
N ILE A 76 -0.81 0.44 -2.51
CA ILE A 76 -0.73 1.85 -2.87
C ILE A 76 -0.54 1.92 -4.38
N ALA A 77 -1.54 2.43 -5.08
CA ALA A 77 -1.56 2.39 -6.54
C ALA A 77 -1.53 3.81 -7.11
N GLY A 78 -0.87 3.98 -8.24
CA GLY A 78 -0.80 5.26 -8.92
C GLY A 78 0.33 5.26 -9.94
N ASP A 79 0.77 6.46 -10.31
CA ASP A 79 1.92 6.61 -11.18
C ASP A 79 3.19 6.20 -10.45
N THR A 80 4.16 5.69 -11.21
CA THR A 80 5.37 5.13 -10.62
C THR A 80 6.07 6.11 -9.68
N ALA A 81 6.27 7.35 -10.12
CA ALA A 81 6.98 8.34 -9.31
C ALA A 81 6.25 8.63 -7.99
N GLU A 82 4.93 8.73 -8.05
CA GLU A 82 4.14 9.04 -6.86
C GLU A 82 4.08 7.87 -5.88
N VAL A 83 3.99 6.66 -6.42
CA VAL A 83 4.05 5.46 -5.58
C VAL A 83 5.40 5.36 -4.89
N MET A 84 6.48 5.59 -5.62
CA MET A 84 7.82 5.53 -5.03
C MET A 84 8.02 6.59 -3.97
N GLU A 85 7.53 7.81 -4.19
CA GLU A 85 7.61 8.86 -3.19
C GLU A 85 6.83 8.51 -1.94
N CYS A 86 5.64 7.94 -2.12
CA CYS A 86 4.81 7.51 -1.00
C CYS A 86 5.53 6.45 -0.16
N LEU A 87 6.15 5.48 -0.82
CA LEU A 87 6.87 4.43 -0.12
C LEU A 87 8.07 4.98 0.65
N GLU A 88 8.77 5.97 0.08
CA GLU A 88 9.86 6.63 0.78
C GLU A 88 9.38 7.35 2.03
N ARG A 89 8.26 8.06 1.95
CA ARG A 89 7.68 8.75 3.10
C ARG A 89 7.27 7.78 4.19
N ILE A 90 6.69 6.65 3.81
CA ILE A 90 6.29 5.62 4.76
C ILE A 90 7.54 5.07 5.45
N LYS A 91 8.59 4.81 4.68
CA LYS A 91 9.82 4.26 5.21
C LYS A 91 10.46 5.20 6.24
N GLU A 92 10.43 6.50 5.95
CA GLU A 92 11.04 7.50 6.83
C GLU A 92 10.20 7.77 8.07
N GLY A 93 8.88 7.83 7.91
CA GLY A 93 8.00 8.28 8.97
C GLY A 93 7.34 7.18 9.77
N GLY A 94 7.20 5.99 9.20
CA GLY A 94 6.42 4.92 9.82
C GLY A 94 7.25 3.82 10.45
N ASP A 95 8.48 3.61 10.01
CA ASP A 95 9.29 2.48 10.43
C ASP A 95 10.18 2.89 11.61
N GLY A 96 9.77 2.52 12.80
CA GLY A 96 10.54 2.79 14.00
C GLY A 96 10.37 4.19 14.56
N ALA A 97 9.49 4.98 14.02
CA ALA A 97 9.23 6.31 14.53
C ALA A 97 8.46 6.24 15.84
N ASN A 98 8.78 7.14 16.77
CA ASN A 98 8.07 7.21 18.03
C ASN A 98 6.83 8.06 17.97
N ALA A 99 6.74 8.92 16.96
CA ALA A 99 5.60 9.81 16.81
C ALA A 99 5.40 10.13 15.35
N HIS A 100 4.15 10.34 15.00
CA HIS A 100 3.76 10.72 13.65
C HIS A 100 2.85 11.95 13.75
N LEU A 101 3.19 12.99 13.01
CA LEU A 101 2.42 14.25 13.05
C LEU A 101 1.68 14.50 11.76
#